data_405e8b4b62dfd8d802672387cb53ada2
#
_entry.id   405e8b4b62dfd8d802672387cb53ada2
#
_cell.length_a   1.000
_cell.length_b   1.000
_cell.length_c   1.000
_cell.angle_alpha   90.00
_cell.angle_beta   90.00
_cell.angle_gamma   90.00
#
_symmetry.space_group_name_H-M   'P 1'
#
loop_
_entity.id
_entity.type
_entity.pdbx_description
1 polymer ?
#
loop_
_entity_poly.entity_id
_entity_poly.type
_entity_poly.pdbx_seq_one_letter_code
_entity_poly.pdbx_strand_id
1 'polypeptide(L)'
;MHSRMYMQFLKNIRLRLTDSTKYVKLFPENLCGKQMKQKAETFLRILGIDPGLATMGWGVIEADGYREKLVQYGALITYPRDTFPTRLRCIYTGVQGLLQTFKPDEIAF
;
A
#
# COMPACT_ATOMS: atom_id res chain seq x y z
N MET A 1 2.18 -20.87 0.04
CA MET A 1 1.77 -20.06 1.20
C MET A 1 1.73 -18.55 0.93
N HIS A 2 2.56 -18.02 0.05
CA HIS A 2 2.59 -16.58 -0.28
C HIS A 2 1.39 -16.10 -1.12
N SER A 3 0.73 -16.98 -1.88
CA SER A 3 -0.41 -16.63 -2.72
C SER A 3 -1.69 -16.27 -1.94
N ARG A 4 -1.91 -16.88 -0.75
CA ARG A 4 -3.08 -16.57 0.08
C ARG A 4 -2.99 -15.19 0.74
N MET A 5 -1.82 -14.81 1.23
CA MET A 5 -1.57 -13.48 1.81
C MET A 5 -1.71 -12.39 0.75
N TYR A 6 -1.17 -12.63 -0.43
CA TYR A 6 -1.28 -11.72 -1.57
C TYR A 6 -2.75 -11.52 -2.00
N MET A 7 -3.51 -12.60 -2.12
CA MET A 7 -4.93 -12.53 -2.47
C MET A 7 -5.78 -11.85 -1.41
N GLN A 8 -5.48 -12.07 -0.13
CA GLN A 8 -6.16 -11.38 0.96
C GLN A 8 -5.84 -9.89 0.98
N PHE A 9 -4.58 -9.55 0.75
CA PHE A 9 -4.10 -8.19 0.60
C PHE A 9 -4.82 -7.45 -0.54
N LEU A 10 -4.92 -8.06 -1.72
CA LEU A 10 -5.65 -7.48 -2.86
C LEU A 10 -7.14 -7.31 -2.56
N LYS A 11 -7.76 -8.25 -1.83
CA LYS A 11 -9.16 -8.13 -1.41
C LYS A 11 -9.38 -6.96 -0.45
N ASN A 12 -8.47 -6.77 0.50
CA ASN A 12 -8.56 -5.68 1.47
C ASN A 12 -8.36 -4.31 0.80
N ILE A 13 -7.47 -4.22 -0.19
CA ILE A 13 -7.29 -3.00 -1.00
C ILE A 13 -8.53 -2.75 -1.85
N ARG A 14 -9.08 -3.77 -2.50
CA ARG A 14 -10.26 -3.63 -3.35
C ARG A 14 -11.49 -3.14 -2.58
N LEU A 15 -11.64 -3.56 -1.31
CA LEU A 15 -12.72 -3.07 -0.44
C LEU A 15 -12.58 -1.58 -0.07
N ARG A 16 -11.36 -1.05 -0.05
CA ARG A 16 -11.11 0.38 0.19
C ARG A 16 -11.22 1.24 -1.08
N LEU A 17 -10.84 0.69 -2.22
CA LEU A 17 -10.94 1.36 -3.52
C LEU A 17 -12.39 1.47 -4.04
N THR A 18 -13.32 0.64 -3.53
CA THR A 18 -14.75 0.71 -3.89
C THR A 18 -15.50 1.81 -3.14
N ASP A 19 -14.90 2.44 -2.13
CA ASP A 19 -15.47 3.63 -1.50
C ASP A 19 -15.15 4.88 -2.33
N SER A 20 -15.72 4.91 -3.54
CA SER A 20 -15.50 5.94 -4.55
C SER A 20 -15.98 7.35 -4.14
N THR A 21 -16.62 7.47 -2.99
CA THR A 21 -17.12 8.75 -2.48
C THR A 21 -16.05 9.66 -1.90
N LYS A 22 -14.88 9.13 -1.56
CA LYS A 22 -13.76 9.94 -1.04
C LYS A 22 -12.88 10.55 -2.14
N TYR A 23 -12.88 9.98 -3.33
CA TYR A 23 -12.01 10.44 -4.44
C TYR A 23 -12.63 11.52 -5.31
N VAL A 24 -13.94 11.73 -5.23
CA VAL A 24 -14.66 12.74 -6.05
C VAL A 24 -14.47 14.17 -5.51
N LYS A 25 -13.99 14.37 -4.29
CA LYS A 25 -13.89 15.71 -3.66
C LYS A 25 -12.60 16.49 -3.94
N LEU A 26 -11.64 15.94 -4.70
CA LEU A 26 -10.36 16.61 -4.98
C LEU A 26 -10.31 17.35 -6.33
N PHE A 27 -11.42 17.38 -7.11
CA PHE A 27 -11.51 18.19 -8.31
C PHE A 27 -12.48 19.35 -8.09
N PRO A 28 -12.00 20.62 -8.10
CA PRO A 28 -12.89 21.77 -8.15
C PRO A 28 -13.64 21.75 -9.47
N GLU A 29 -14.96 21.75 -9.42
CA GLU A 29 -15.88 21.69 -10.59
C GLU A 29 -15.83 22.90 -11.52
N ASN A 30 -14.85 23.80 -11.38
CA ASN A 30 -14.80 25.07 -12.09
C ASN A 30 -13.51 25.29 -12.87
N LEU A 31 -13.12 24.34 -13.70
CA LEU A 31 -12.13 24.60 -14.74
C LEU A 31 -12.73 24.30 -16.12
N CYS A 32 -13.71 25.13 -16.49
CA CYS A 32 -14.13 25.28 -17.88
C CYS A 32 -13.07 26.12 -18.61
N GLY A 33 -12.06 25.50 -19.13
CA GLY A 33 -11.04 26.11 -19.97
C GLY A 33 -10.45 25.04 -20.87
N LYS A 34 -10.78 25.12 -22.14
CA LYS A 34 -10.25 24.30 -23.21
C LYS A 34 -8.74 24.24 -23.18
N GLN A 35 -8.19 23.24 -22.57
CA GLN A 35 -6.89 22.66 -22.93
C GLN A 35 -6.98 21.17 -22.70
N MET A 36 -6.77 20.40 -23.76
CA MET A 36 -6.45 18.98 -23.69
C MET A 36 -5.12 18.86 -22.94
N LYS A 37 -5.15 19.07 -21.61
CA LYS A 37 -4.06 18.69 -20.76
C LYS A 37 -4.12 17.18 -20.66
N GLN A 38 -3.06 16.54 -21.11
CA GLN A 38 -2.74 15.17 -20.76
C GLN A 38 -3.19 14.95 -19.33
N LYS A 39 -4.15 14.05 -19.16
CA LYS A 39 -4.62 13.60 -17.87
C LYS A 39 -3.37 13.05 -17.18
N ALA A 40 -2.78 13.82 -16.29
CA ALA A 40 -1.73 13.29 -15.43
C ALA A 40 -2.41 12.15 -14.67
N GLU A 41 -2.05 10.92 -15.01
CA GLU A 41 -2.51 9.73 -14.31
C GLU A 41 -1.95 9.82 -12.90
N THR A 42 -2.80 10.26 -11.99
CA THR A 42 -2.44 10.37 -10.58
C THR A 42 -2.52 8.96 -10.00
N PHE A 43 -1.41 8.27 -10.00
CA PHE A 43 -1.31 6.98 -9.34
C PHE A 43 -1.20 7.19 -7.84
N LEU A 44 -2.04 6.50 -7.11
CA LEU A 44 -1.96 6.40 -5.67
C LEU A 44 -1.09 5.18 -5.32
N ARG A 45 -0.02 5.41 -4.58
CA ARG A 45 0.85 4.33 -4.11
C ARG A 45 0.39 3.86 -2.73
N ILE A 46 0.08 2.58 -2.61
CA ILE A 46 -0.48 1.99 -1.41
C ILE A 46 0.49 0.91 -0.90
N LEU A 47 0.90 1.04 0.36
CA LEU A 47 1.62 0.00 1.09
C LEU A 47 0.62 -0.81 1.92
N GLY A 48 0.48 -2.09 1.62
CA GLY A 48 -0.29 -3.01 2.43
C GLY A 48 0.60 -3.81 3.36
N ILE A 49 0.13 -4.00 4.57
CA ILE A 49 0.82 -4.73 5.62
C ILE A 49 -0.13 -5.79 6.18
N ASP A 50 0.37 -7.03 6.26
CA ASP A 50 -0.26 -8.11 7.00
C ASP A 50 0.55 -8.37 8.28
N PRO A 51 0.09 -7.84 9.43
CA PRO A 51 0.89 -7.87 10.65
C PRO A 51 1.06 -9.28 11.20
N GLY A 52 2.29 -9.61 11.55
CA GLY A 52 2.63 -10.84 12.26
C GLY A 52 3.97 -10.70 12.95
N LEU A 53 4.11 -11.26 14.13
CA LEU A 53 5.37 -11.18 14.88
C LEU A 53 6.46 -12.05 14.26
N ALA A 54 6.14 -13.25 13.81
CA ALA A 54 7.10 -14.16 13.19
C ALA A 54 7.38 -13.75 11.75
N THR A 55 6.33 -13.39 11.02
CA THR A 55 6.41 -12.98 9.62
C THR A 55 5.39 -11.88 9.38
N MET A 56 5.85 -10.73 8.95
CA MET A 56 5.01 -9.63 8.51
C MET A 56 5.07 -9.53 7.00
N GLY A 57 3.97 -9.87 6.32
CA GLY A 57 3.84 -9.70 4.88
C GLY A 57 3.61 -8.24 4.50
N TRP A 58 4.16 -7.83 3.37
CA TRP A 58 3.93 -6.50 2.83
C TRP A 58 3.87 -6.50 1.30
N GLY A 59 3.20 -5.53 0.74
CA GLY A 59 3.17 -5.31 -0.70
C GLY A 59 2.87 -3.86 -1.03
N VAL A 60 3.40 -3.40 -2.15
CA VAL A 60 3.19 -2.06 -2.67
C VAL A 60 2.53 -2.14 -4.03
N ILE A 61 1.46 -1.40 -4.21
CA ILE A 61 0.78 -1.25 -5.49
C ILE A 61 0.67 0.22 -5.87
N GLU A 62 0.50 0.45 -7.15
CA GLU A 62 0.04 1.73 -7.72
C GLU A 62 -1.35 1.53 -8.30
N ALA A 63 -2.27 2.43 -7.99
CA ALA A 63 -3.65 2.40 -8.44
C ALA A 63 -4.09 3.76 -8.97
N ASP A 64 -4.83 3.76 -10.09
CA ASP A 64 -5.43 4.97 -10.69
C ASP A 64 -6.95 5.01 -10.53
N GLY A 65 -7.52 4.12 -9.74
CA GLY A 65 -8.97 3.94 -9.56
C GLY A 65 -9.61 2.96 -10.56
N TYR A 66 -8.94 2.62 -11.65
CA TYR A 66 -9.41 1.64 -12.65
C TYR A 66 -8.47 0.46 -12.78
N ARG A 67 -7.19 0.69 -12.59
CA ARG A 67 -6.13 -0.32 -12.75
C ARG A 67 -5.23 -0.33 -11.53
N GLU A 68 -4.76 -1.50 -11.20
CA GLU A 68 -3.82 -1.73 -10.13
C GLU A 68 -2.57 -2.38 -10.72
N LYS A 69 -1.41 -1.86 -10.33
CA LYS A 69 -0.12 -2.39 -10.75
C LYS A 69 0.68 -2.76 -9.53
N LEU A 70 1.13 -4.01 -9.45
CA LEU A 70 2.07 -4.44 -8.43
C LEU A 70 3.42 -3.76 -8.65
N VAL A 71 3.95 -3.11 -7.62
CA VAL A 71 5.29 -2.54 -7.60
C VAL A 71 6.26 -3.56 -7.03
N GLN A 72 6.02 -3.99 -5.79
CA GLN A 72 6.87 -4.97 -5.10
C GLN A 72 6.14 -5.58 -3.91
N TYR A 73 6.59 -6.74 -3.46
CA TYR A 73 6.09 -7.39 -2.26
C TYR A 73 7.22 -8.18 -1.57
N GLY A 74 7.01 -8.53 -0.33
CA GLY A 74 7.95 -9.31 0.44
C GLY A 74 7.46 -9.62 1.85
N ALA A 75 8.38 -10.06 2.69
CA ALA A 75 8.11 -10.33 4.09
C ALA A 75 9.26 -9.88 4.97
N LEU A 76 8.93 -9.37 6.15
CA LEU A 76 9.87 -9.16 7.25
C LEU A 76 9.78 -10.35 8.18
N ILE A 77 10.88 -11.03 8.38
CA ILE A 77 10.96 -12.26 9.18
C ILE A 77 11.74 -11.97 10.46
N THR A 78 11.19 -12.39 11.60
CA THR A 78 11.88 -12.37 12.87
C THR A 78 12.04 -13.79 13.40
N TYR A 79 13.02 -14.01 14.24
CA TYR A 79 13.37 -15.35 14.70
C TYR A 79 12.93 -15.59 16.14
N PRO A 80 12.40 -16.78 16.48
CA PRO A 80 11.98 -17.11 17.84
C PRO A 80 13.11 -17.07 18.88
N ARG A 81 14.37 -17.23 18.45
CA ARG A 81 15.57 -17.13 19.31
C ARG A 81 15.82 -15.72 19.82
N ASP A 82 15.26 -14.70 19.16
CA ASP A 82 15.43 -13.31 19.54
C ASP A 82 14.39 -12.91 20.58
N THR A 83 14.76 -12.00 21.47
CA THR A 83 13.83 -11.49 22.47
C THR A 83 12.70 -10.68 21.81
N PHE A 84 11.55 -10.62 22.47
CA PHE A 84 10.39 -9.89 21.95
C PHE A 84 10.72 -8.42 21.59
N PRO A 85 11.43 -7.64 22.43
CA PRO A 85 11.83 -6.27 22.07
C PRO A 85 12.72 -6.22 20.82
N THR A 86 13.64 -7.17 20.66
CA THR A 86 14.49 -7.25 19.47
C THR A 86 13.67 -7.52 18.21
N ARG A 87 12.75 -8.46 18.28
CA ARG A 87 11.85 -8.78 17.16
C ARG A 87 10.99 -7.58 16.77
N LEU A 88 10.42 -6.89 17.76
CA LEU A 88 9.62 -5.69 17.52
C LEU A 88 10.45 -4.57 16.87
N ARG A 89 11.69 -4.39 17.32
CA ARG A 89 12.62 -3.44 16.73
C ARG A 89 12.96 -3.77 15.27
N CYS A 90 13.15 -5.04 14.93
CA CYS A 90 13.37 -5.48 13.55
C CYS A 90 12.18 -5.13 12.65
N ILE A 91 10.96 -5.40 13.12
CA ILE A 91 9.74 -5.04 12.38
C ILE A 91 9.65 -3.53 12.19
N TYR A 92 9.82 -2.76 13.24
CA TYR A 92 9.78 -1.29 13.20
C TYR A 92 10.78 -0.72 12.20
N THR A 93 12.04 -1.15 12.28
CA THR A 93 13.10 -0.71 11.35
C THR A 93 12.80 -1.12 9.91
N GLY A 94 12.27 -2.34 9.72
CA GLY A 94 11.86 -2.81 8.41
C GLY A 94 10.73 -1.97 7.80
N VAL A 95 9.70 -1.66 8.58
CA VAL A 95 8.61 -0.78 8.14
C VAL A 95 9.09 0.62 7.81
N GLN A 96 9.97 1.19 8.64
CA GLN A 96 10.59 2.49 8.32
C GLN A 96 11.33 2.47 6.98
N GLY A 97 12.09 1.39 6.71
CA GLY A 97 12.77 1.20 5.43
C GLY A 97 11.81 1.15 4.25
N LEU A 98 10.67 0.46 4.41
CA LEU A 98 9.62 0.40 3.37
C LEU A 98 9.03 1.80 3.10
N LEU A 99 8.71 2.55 4.15
CA LEU A 99 8.18 3.91 4.03
C LEU A 99 9.15 4.87 3.33
N GLN A 100 10.41 4.78 3.65
CA GLN A 100 11.46 5.61 3.03
C GLN A 100 11.71 5.24 1.56
N THR A 101 11.68 3.94 1.25
CA THR A 101 11.97 3.43 -0.09
C THR A 101 10.83 3.69 -1.05
N PHE A 102 9.60 3.36 -0.63
CA PHE A 102 8.44 3.41 -1.53
C PHE A 102 7.63 4.69 -1.43
N LYS A 103 7.75 5.43 -0.33
CA LYS A 103 7.02 6.69 -0.08
C LYS A 103 5.54 6.56 -0.42
N PRO A 104 4.83 5.63 0.22
CA PRO A 104 3.42 5.39 -0.09
C PRO A 104 2.56 6.60 0.29
N ASP A 105 1.50 6.82 -0.48
CA ASP A 105 0.48 7.83 -0.19
C ASP A 105 -0.49 7.33 0.88
N GLU A 106 -0.73 6.01 0.91
CA GLU A 106 -1.62 5.36 1.88
C GLU A 106 -1.02 4.05 2.41
N ILE A 107 -1.45 3.66 3.61
CA ILE A 107 -1.13 2.39 4.23
C ILE A 107 -2.43 1.64 4.52
N ALA A 108 -2.47 0.36 4.12
CA ALA A 108 -3.54 -0.57 4.40
C ALA A 108 -3.06 -1.70 5.32
N PHE A 109 -3.79 -2.00 6.37
CA PHE A 109 -3.51 -3.10 7.29
C PHE A 109 -4.79 -3.70 7.86
#